data_9e5ad43e33ece8591e42abfe13f50d9d
#
_entry.id   9e5ad43e33ece8591e42abfe13f50d9d
#
_cell.length_a   1.000
_cell.length_b   1.000
_cell.length_c   1.000
_cell.angle_alpha   90.00
_cell.angle_beta   90.00
_cell.angle_gamma   90.00
#
_symmetry.space_group_name_H-M   'P 1'
#
loop_
_entity.id
_entity.type
_entity.pdbx_description
1 polymer ?
#
loop_
_entity_poly.entity_id
_entity_poly.type
_entity_poly.pdbx_seq_one_letter_code
_entity_poly.pdbx_strand_id
1 'polypeptide(L)'
;MIDQKDVTIIIPHLGATSESKYALEECAKSLVETVPGVITRDRGLIVVTNGYNPATDGKPNQVGDMHLVDQGQCKAVNAAVATVNTPWVLVTNDDMIYPPGWWEKLTDFHGQDVQCISPKLVEPRSGAPTFLVEFCGGAGGDFDKQKFLDFVEQYDRSRKGGNKAIIGPGFNLPFLIKKELWDTIGGYDVNYDPWGSNSDSDLEYKIKLAGVNMWQHQEALVYHFSQTSGTFNPENQGAWQRNWDYFIQKWGFPRTDGGIWQSTFQIPDEGRKFRPDWEGKYGKS
;
A
#
# COMPACT_ATOMS: atom_id res chain seq x y z
N MET A 1 8.61 18.57 -4.24
CA MET A 1 8.34 17.38 -5.08
C MET A 1 9.48 16.41 -4.90
N ILE A 2 9.23 15.12 -4.73
CA ILE A 2 10.26 14.09 -4.63
C ILE A 2 10.73 13.73 -6.04
N ASP A 3 12.05 13.68 -6.23
CA ASP A 3 12.62 13.22 -7.50
C ASP A 3 12.36 11.71 -7.66
N GLN A 4 11.96 11.29 -8.85
CA GLN A 4 11.72 9.88 -9.17
C GLN A 4 12.96 8.99 -8.92
N LYS A 5 14.19 9.55 -9.03
CA LYS A 5 15.43 8.81 -8.71
C LYS A 5 15.58 8.45 -7.22
N ASP A 6 14.87 9.14 -6.33
CA ASP A 6 14.97 8.96 -4.88
C ASP A 6 13.95 7.96 -4.35
N VAL A 7 13.24 7.24 -5.22
CA VAL A 7 12.18 6.29 -4.87
C VAL A 7 12.44 4.91 -5.46
N THR A 8 12.11 3.88 -4.70
CA THR A 8 11.95 2.50 -5.20
C THR A 8 10.49 2.08 -5.00
N ILE A 9 9.89 1.50 -6.04
CA ILE A 9 8.53 0.95 -6.00
C ILE A 9 8.61 -0.55 -5.69
N ILE A 10 7.77 -1.01 -4.78
CA ILE A 10 7.69 -2.42 -4.37
C ILE A 10 6.28 -2.93 -4.58
N ILE A 11 6.15 -4.03 -5.32
CA ILE A 11 4.90 -4.72 -5.62
C ILE A 11 5.00 -6.18 -5.14
N PRO A 12 4.35 -6.57 -4.05
CA PRO A 12 4.16 -7.98 -3.73
C PRO A 12 3.14 -8.59 -4.70
N HIS A 13 3.44 -9.78 -5.25
CA HIS A 13 2.60 -10.45 -6.23
C HIS A 13 2.45 -11.94 -5.91
N LEU A 14 1.23 -12.39 -5.66
CA LEU A 14 0.93 -13.79 -5.40
C LEU A 14 0.79 -14.61 -6.69
N GLY A 15 0.26 -14.01 -7.76
CA GLY A 15 0.15 -14.66 -9.08
C GLY A 15 -0.77 -15.87 -9.15
N ALA A 16 -1.70 -16.00 -8.19
CA ALA A 16 -2.53 -17.20 -8.04
C ALA A 16 -3.61 -17.36 -9.12
N THR A 17 -4.11 -16.25 -9.65
CA THR A 17 -5.23 -16.22 -10.59
C THR A 17 -4.89 -15.53 -11.91
N SER A 18 -5.72 -15.71 -12.94
CA SER A 18 -5.62 -14.97 -14.21
C SER A 18 -5.86 -13.48 -14.00
N GLU A 19 -6.79 -13.16 -13.10
CA GLU A 19 -7.15 -11.79 -12.72
C GLU A 19 -5.98 -11.07 -12.05
N SER A 20 -5.27 -11.74 -11.13
CA SER A 20 -4.10 -11.13 -10.48
C SER A 20 -2.94 -10.88 -11.46
N LYS A 21 -2.78 -11.76 -12.47
CA LYS A 21 -1.78 -11.53 -13.51
C LYS A 21 -2.13 -10.36 -14.42
N TYR A 22 -3.39 -10.30 -14.88
CA TYR A 22 -3.89 -9.17 -15.66
C TYR A 22 -3.72 -7.86 -14.88
N ALA A 23 -4.10 -7.86 -13.61
CA ALA A 23 -3.97 -6.69 -12.75
C ALA A 23 -2.52 -6.22 -12.63
N LEU A 24 -1.55 -7.13 -12.39
CA LEU A 24 -0.13 -6.80 -12.37
C LEU A 24 0.35 -6.20 -13.69
N GLU A 25 -0.06 -6.77 -14.83
CA GLU A 25 0.32 -6.27 -16.15
C GLU A 25 -0.17 -4.84 -16.36
N GLU A 26 -1.42 -4.55 -16.04
CA GLU A 26 -1.98 -3.19 -16.15
C GLU A 26 -1.36 -2.23 -15.14
N CYS A 27 -1.10 -2.68 -13.90
CA CYS A 27 -0.37 -1.91 -12.90
C CYS A 27 1.02 -1.50 -13.41
N ALA A 28 1.80 -2.48 -13.89
CA ALA A 28 3.14 -2.24 -14.41
C ALA A 28 3.14 -1.29 -15.63
N LYS A 29 2.21 -1.48 -16.57
CA LYS A 29 2.04 -0.58 -17.72
C LYS A 29 1.77 0.86 -17.28
N SER A 30 0.84 1.05 -16.33
CA SER A 30 0.49 2.38 -15.85
C SER A 30 1.66 3.07 -15.13
N LEU A 31 2.48 2.32 -14.39
CA LEU A 31 3.68 2.84 -13.76
C LEU A 31 4.76 3.22 -14.79
N VAL A 32 5.00 2.36 -15.80
CA VAL A 32 5.93 2.67 -16.90
C VAL A 32 5.55 3.97 -17.61
N GLU A 33 4.27 4.18 -17.85
CA GLU A 33 3.75 5.38 -18.51
C GLU A 33 3.87 6.64 -17.66
N THR A 34 3.74 6.52 -16.33
CA THR A 34 3.54 7.69 -15.44
C THR A 34 4.77 8.04 -14.60
N VAL A 35 5.65 7.07 -14.33
CA VAL A 35 6.89 7.27 -13.55
C VAL A 35 8.12 6.64 -14.22
N PRO A 36 8.40 7.00 -15.49
CA PRO A 36 9.50 6.37 -16.25
C PRO A 36 10.86 6.55 -15.58
N GLY A 37 11.07 7.64 -14.85
CA GLY A 37 12.34 7.90 -14.16
C GLY A 37 12.61 6.94 -12.97
N VAL A 38 11.57 6.29 -12.43
CA VAL A 38 11.74 5.19 -11.47
C VAL A 38 12.04 3.90 -12.24
N ILE A 39 11.19 3.57 -13.21
CA ILE A 39 11.15 2.25 -13.87
C ILE A 39 12.43 1.96 -14.67
N THR A 40 13.01 2.97 -15.33
CA THR A 40 14.22 2.81 -16.15
C THR A 40 15.51 2.66 -15.32
N ARG A 41 15.44 2.88 -14.04
CA ARG A 41 16.58 2.78 -13.12
C ARG A 41 16.72 1.34 -12.63
N ASP A 42 17.96 0.88 -12.48
CA ASP A 42 18.26 -0.41 -11.84
C ASP A 42 17.61 -0.45 -10.45
N ARG A 43 16.81 -1.46 -10.20
CA ARG A 43 16.04 -1.65 -8.95
C ARG A 43 15.10 -0.49 -8.58
N GLY A 44 14.68 0.31 -9.55
CA GLY A 44 13.66 1.32 -9.33
C GLY A 44 12.27 0.72 -9.08
N LEU A 45 11.99 -0.43 -9.72
CA LEU A 45 10.81 -1.25 -9.48
C LEU A 45 11.26 -2.64 -9.04
N ILE A 46 10.69 -3.15 -7.95
CA ILE A 46 10.90 -4.50 -7.44
C ILE A 46 9.54 -5.19 -7.35
N VAL A 47 9.32 -6.18 -8.20
CA VAL A 47 8.16 -7.09 -8.07
C VAL A 47 8.62 -8.32 -7.28
N VAL A 48 7.98 -8.57 -6.14
CA VAL A 48 8.29 -9.72 -5.30
C VAL A 48 7.25 -10.78 -5.52
N THR A 49 7.61 -11.86 -6.22
CA THR A 49 6.72 -13.03 -6.33
C THR A 49 6.67 -13.77 -4.99
N ASN A 50 5.46 -14.12 -4.59
CA ASN A 50 5.15 -14.51 -3.23
C ASN A 50 4.40 -15.84 -3.24
N GLY A 51 5.06 -16.90 -2.78
CA GLY A 51 4.44 -18.24 -2.70
C GLY A 51 4.43 -19.04 -4.00
N TYR A 52 5.15 -18.61 -5.05
CA TYR A 52 5.40 -19.45 -6.23
C TYR A 52 6.77 -19.14 -6.86
N ASN A 53 7.32 -20.11 -7.55
CA ASN A 53 8.58 -19.95 -8.28
C ASN A 53 8.29 -19.93 -9.79
N PRO A 54 8.48 -18.80 -10.48
CA PRO A 54 8.22 -18.70 -11.92
C PRO A 54 9.01 -19.70 -12.76
N ALA A 55 10.22 -20.08 -12.33
CA ALA A 55 11.08 -21.01 -13.06
C ALA A 55 10.60 -22.47 -12.99
N THR A 56 9.96 -22.87 -11.87
CA THR A 56 9.48 -24.26 -11.68
C THR A 56 8.02 -24.45 -12.03
N ASP A 57 7.22 -23.40 -11.94
CA ASP A 57 5.78 -23.45 -12.15
C ASP A 57 5.35 -23.22 -13.61
N GLY A 58 6.34 -23.27 -14.53
CA GLY A 58 6.10 -23.21 -15.99
C GLY A 58 5.62 -21.85 -16.49
N LYS A 59 5.77 -20.80 -15.70
CA LYS A 59 5.39 -19.43 -16.07
C LYS A 59 6.63 -18.66 -16.51
N PRO A 60 6.60 -17.98 -17.67
CA PRO A 60 7.75 -17.23 -18.15
C PRO A 60 8.17 -16.18 -17.12
N ASN A 61 9.48 -15.97 -17.03
CA ASN A 61 10.10 -14.90 -16.24
C ASN A 61 9.41 -13.56 -16.54
N GLN A 62 8.44 -13.22 -15.75
CA GLN A 62 7.82 -11.91 -15.79
C GLN A 62 8.40 -11.10 -14.66
N VAL A 63 9.10 -10.03 -15.02
CA VAL A 63 9.41 -8.86 -14.21
C VAL A 63 9.33 -9.12 -12.70
N GLY A 64 10.17 -9.97 -12.19
CA GLY A 64 10.23 -10.26 -10.76
C GLY A 64 11.69 -10.28 -10.35
N ASP A 65 12.13 -9.25 -9.66
CA ASP A 65 13.51 -9.14 -9.20
C ASP A 65 13.78 -10.01 -7.97
N MET A 66 12.71 -10.46 -7.29
CA MET A 66 12.80 -11.29 -6.09
C MET A 66 11.74 -12.38 -6.10
N HIS A 67 12.13 -13.58 -5.66
CA HIS A 67 11.24 -14.72 -5.50
C HIS A 67 11.32 -15.22 -4.06
N LEU A 68 10.18 -15.24 -3.38
CA LEU A 68 10.05 -15.84 -2.07
C LEU A 68 9.20 -17.11 -2.17
N VAL A 69 9.76 -18.21 -1.70
CA VAL A 69 9.08 -19.52 -1.69
C VAL A 69 7.96 -19.52 -0.65
N ASP A 70 8.18 -18.87 0.48
CA ASP A 70 7.19 -18.77 1.54
C ASP A 70 6.12 -17.74 1.18
N GLN A 71 4.87 -18.13 1.22
CA GLN A 71 3.75 -17.25 1.02
C GLN A 71 3.65 -16.23 2.17
N GLY A 72 3.57 -14.94 1.84
CA GLY A 72 3.41 -13.89 2.85
C GLY A 72 3.67 -12.49 2.28
N GLN A 73 2.63 -11.65 2.23
CA GLN A 73 2.74 -10.26 1.76
C GLN A 73 3.70 -9.45 2.65
N CYS A 74 3.62 -9.62 3.96
CA CYS A 74 4.45 -8.89 4.91
C CYS A 74 5.92 -9.24 4.74
N LYS A 75 6.25 -10.53 4.64
CA LYS A 75 7.61 -11.02 4.37
C LYS A 75 8.13 -10.50 3.04
N ALA A 76 7.29 -10.54 1.99
CA ALA A 76 7.67 -10.11 0.65
C ALA A 76 8.07 -8.63 0.63
N VAL A 77 7.23 -7.77 1.18
CA VAL A 77 7.50 -6.33 1.24
C VAL A 77 8.73 -6.04 2.10
N ASN A 78 8.83 -6.63 3.31
CA ASN A 78 9.99 -6.41 4.18
C ASN A 78 11.31 -6.84 3.54
N ALA A 79 11.34 -8.00 2.87
CA ALA A 79 12.52 -8.50 2.19
C ALA A 79 12.95 -7.56 1.06
N ALA A 80 12.00 -7.06 0.28
CA ALA A 80 12.30 -6.10 -0.78
C ALA A 80 12.83 -4.78 -0.22
N VAL A 81 12.15 -4.20 0.77
CA VAL A 81 12.57 -2.94 1.40
C VAL A 81 13.97 -3.04 2.01
N ALA A 82 14.33 -4.20 2.58
CA ALA A 82 15.68 -4.42 3.12
C ALA A 82 16.80 -4.28 2.08
N THR A 83 16.47 -4.41 0.78
CA THR A 83 17.46 -4.27 -0.32
C THR A 83 17.49 -2.88 -0.93
N VAL A 84 16.61 -1.98 -0.49
CA VAL A 84 16.46 -0.63 -1.06
C VAL A 84 17.43 0.34 -0.41
N ASN A 85 18.05 1.18 -1.25
CA ASN A 85 18.96 2.24 -0.83
C ASN A 85 18.43 3.66 -1.11
N THR A 86 17.24 3.78 -1.70
CA THR A 86 16.62 5.08 -1.94
C THR A 86 16.00 5.63 -0.65
N PRO A 87 15.95 6.96 -0.48
CA PRO A 87 15.38 7.58 0.72
C PRO A 87 13.88 7.35 0.87
N TRP A 88 13.18 7.00 -0.21
CA TRP A 88 11.76 6.75 -0.24
C TRP A 88 11.41 5.40 -0.84
N VAL A 89 10.34 4.81 -0.34
CA VAL A 89 9.75 3.57 -0.85
C VAL A 89 8.27 3.80 -1.12
N LEU A 90 7.81 3.44 -2.32
CA LEU A 90 6.39 3.30 -2.62
C LEU A 90 6.03 1.82 -2.49
N VAL A 91 5.25 1.48 -1.49
CA VAL A 91 4.66 0.14 -1.37
C VAL A 91 3.28 0.17 -2.02
N THR A 92 3.02 -0.75 -2.93
CA THR A 92 1.73 -0.83 -3.64
C THR A 92 1.29 -2.28 -3.82
N ASN A 93 -0.01 -2.49 -4.05
CA ASN A 93 -0.52 -3.77 -4.51
C ASN A 93 -0.34 -3.90 -6.03
N ASP A 94 -0.44 -5.13 -6.51
CA ASP A 94 -0.36 -5.49 -7.93
C ASP A 94 -1.65 -5.20 -8.73
N ASP A 95 -2.70 -4.71 -8.08
CA ASP A 95 -4.02 -4.43 -8.65
C ASP A 95 -4.39 -2.93 -8.65
N MET A 96 -3.38 -2.08 -8.80
CA MET A 96 -3.52 -0.62 -8.84
C MET A 96 -3.26 -0.05 -10.24
N ILE A 97 -4.03 0.95 -10.66
CA ILE A 97 -3.82 1.68 -11.94
C ILE A 97 -3.56 3.15 -11.65
N TYR A 98 -2.49 3.65 -12.24
CA TYR A 98 -1.97 4.99 -12.01
C TYR A 98 -2.26 5.91 -13.21
N PRO A 99 -3.08 6.97 -13.06
CA PRO A 99 -3.36 7.91 -14.14
C PRO A 99 -2.20 8.92 -14.31
N PRO A 100 -2.05 9.56 -15.48
CA PRO A 100 -1.08 10.64 -15.66
C PRO A 100 -1.24 11.75 -14.60
N GLY A 101 -0.11 12.27 -14.13
CA GLY A 101 -0.07 13.37 -13.15
C GLY A 101 -0.30 12.96 -11.69
N TRP A 102 -0.55 11.69 -11.39
CA TRP A 102 -0.72 11.23 -10.02
C TRP A 102 0.53 11.44 -9.16
N TRP A 103 1.72 11.22 -9.76
CA TRP A 103 2.99 11.33 -9.06
C TRP A 103 3.29 12.75 -8.63
N GLU A 104 3.14 13.70 -9.55
CA GLU A 104 3.36 15.11 -9.30
C GLU A 104 2.45 15.62 -8.19
N LYS A 105 1.20 15.17 -8.18
CA LYS A 105 0.24 15.48 -7.12
C LYS A 105 0.67 14.85 -5.80
N LEU A 106 0.93 13.54 -5.78
CA LEU A 106 1.27 12.81 -4.55
C LEU A 106 2.50 13.41 -3.85
N THR A 107 3.48 13.85 -4.61
CA THR A 107 4.76 14.36 -4.09
C THR A 107 4.81 15.88 -3.90
N ASP A 108 3.72 16.59 -4.18
CA ASP A 108 3.59 18.01 -3.86
C ASP A 108 3.08 18.20 -2.43
N PHE A 109 4.00 18.29 -1.50
CA PHE A 109 3.70 18.37 -0.07
C PHE A 109 3.32 19.77 0.42
N HIS A 110 3.28 20.78 -0.47
CA HIS A 110 2.92 22.15 -0.12
C HIS A 110 3.64 22.69 1.14
N GLY A 111 4.92 22.33 1.33
CA GLY A 111 5.71 22.75 2.48
C GLY A 111 5.44 21.98 3.79
N GLN A 112 4.63 20.94 3.77
CA GLN A 112 4.40 20.08 4.94
C GLN A 112 5.60 19.14 5.18
N ASP A 113 5.88 18.83 6.45
CA ASP A 113 6.81 17.74 6.81
C ASP A 113 6.09 16.41 6.67
N VAL A 114 6.21 15.82 5.50
CA VAL A 114 5.59 14.53 5.16
C VAL A 114 6.63 13.43 5.27
N GLN A 115 6.34 12.40 6.06
CA GLN A 115 7.17 11.19 6.16
C GLN A 115 6.47 9.97 5.55
N CYS A 116 5.15 9.98 5.48
CA CYS A 116 4.36 9.00 4.73
C CYS A 116 3.08 9.65 4.19
N ILE A 117 2.69 9.24 2.99
CA ILE A 117 1.51 9.76 2.30
C ILE A 117 0.94 8.69 1.35
N SER A 118 -0.37 8.63 1.24
CA SER A 118 -1.07 7.80 0.26
C SER A 118 -1.89 8.64 -0.71
N PRO A 119 -2.15 8.16 -1.93
CA PRO A 119 -3.15 8.73 -2.81
C PRO A 119 -4.56 8.39 -2.30
N LYS A 120 -5.56 8.92 -2.97
CA LYS A 120 -6.96 8.58 -2.75
C LYS A 120 -7.38 7.46 -3.70
N LEU A 121 -7.97 6.40 -3.16
CA LEU A 121 -8.42 5.27 -3.97
C LEU A 121 -9.75 5.54 -4.66
N VAL A 122 -9.87 5.01 -5.87
CA VAL A 122 -11.10 4.89 -6.66
C VAL A 122 -11.35 3.40 -6.82
N GLU A 123 -12.50 2.91 -6.37
CA GLU A 123 -12.87 1.50 -6.44
C GLU A 123 -14.15 1.28 -7.25
N PRO A 124 -14.33 0.08 -7.87
CA PRO A 124 -15.52 -0.23 -8.64
C PRO A 124 -16.81 -0.33 -7.79
N ARG A 125 -16.65 -0.46 -6.48
CA ARG A 125 -17.76 -0.58 -5.52
C ARG A 125 -17.39 0.08 -4.20
N SER A 126 -18.39 0.39 -3.39
CA SER A 126 -18.17 0.94 -2.07
C SER A 126 -17.38 -0.03 -1.19
N GLY A 127 -16.18 0.37 -0.79
CA GLY A 127 -15.34 -0.32 0.19
C GLY A 127 -15.34 0.46 1.50
N ALA A 128 -14.38 1.38 1.67
CA ALA A 128 -14.31 2.27 2.83
C ALA A 128 -14.93 3.65 2.53
N PRO A 129 -15.45 4.35 3.55
CA PRO A 129 -16.04 5.69 3.39
C PRO A 129 -15.08 6.74 2.81
N THR A 130 -13.78 6.47 2.86
CA THR A 130 -12.73 7.36 2.38
C THR A 130 -12.39 7.17 0.91
N PHE A 131 -12.90 6.14 0.25
CA PHE A 131 -12.67 5.84 -1.15
C PHE A 131 -13.71 6.52 -2.03
N LEU A 132 -13.32 6.81 -3.26
CA LEU A 132 -14.25 7.21 -4.32
C LEU A 132 -14.81 5.95 -4.99
N VAL A 133 -16.02 6.05 -5.49
CA VAL A 133 -16.65 4.92 -6.18
C VAL A 133 -16.90 5.31 -7.63
N GLU A 134 -16.25 4.59 -8.54
CA GLU A 134 -16.52 4.64 -9.97
C GLU A 134 -16.21 3.27 -10.58
N PHE A 135 -17.17 2.71 -11.26
CA PHE A 135 -16.97 1.42 -11.94
C PHE A 135 -16.36 1.65 -13.33
N CYS A 136 -15.06 1.38 -13.43
CA CYS A 136 -14.32 1.42 -14.70
C CYS A 136 -13.93 0.02 -15.20
N GLY A 137 -14.61 -1.03 -14.72
CA GLY A 137 -14.29 -2.42 -15.03
C GLY A 137 -13.48 -3.10 -13.92
N GLY A 138 -13.22 -4.38 -14.08
CA GLY A 138 -12.53 -5.24 -13.13
C GLY A 138 -11.25 -5.85 -13.70
N ALA A 139 -10.60 -6.68 -12.88
CA ALA A 139 -9.40 -7.43 -13.28
C ALA A 139 -9.69 -8.61 -14.22
N GLY A 140 -10.92 -8.75 -14.70
CA GLY A 140 -11.32 -9.74 -15.69
C GLY A 140 -10.98 -9.39 -17.15
N GLY A 141 -10.28 -8.28 -17.38
CA GLY A 141 -9.90 -7.81 -18.72
C GLY A 141 -10.88 -6.82 -19.36
N ASP A 142 -11.84 -6.33 -18.58
CA ASP A 142 -12.87 -5.37 -19.01
C ASP A 142 -12.62 -3.94 -18.48
N PHE A 143 -11.40 -3.64 -18.05
CA PHE A 143 -11.04 -2.32 -17.55
C PHE A 143 -11.10 -1.26 -18.66
N ASP A 144 -11.93 -0.25 -18.46
CA ASP A 144 -12.07 0.91 -19.33
C ASP A 144 -11.16 2.05 -18.83
N LYS A 145 -9.92 2.07 -19.36
CA LYS A 145 -8.92 3.09 -19.04
C LYS A 145 -9.43 4.50 -19.35
N GLN A 146 -10.14 4.68 -20.49
CA GLN A 146 -10.60 6.01 -20.88
C GLN A 146 -11.66 6.54 -19.89
N LYS A 147 -12.59 5.68 -19.50
CA LYS A 147 -13.59 6.04 -18.49
C LYS A 147 -12.95 6.47 -17.16
N PHE A 148 -11.91 5.76 -16.75
CA PHE A 148 -11.16 6.15 -15.54
C PHE A 148 -10.47 7.51 -15.71
N LEU A 149 -9.84 7.78 -16.85
CA LEU A 149 -9.19 9.06 -17.10
C LEU A 149 -10.20 10.21 -17.15
N ASP A 150 -11.36 10.01 -17.77
CA ASP A 150 -12.45 10.99 -17.80
C ASP A 150 -12.95 11.30 -16.37
N PHE A 151 -13.08 10.27 -15.52
CA PHE A 151 -13.43 10.44 -14.12
C PHE A 151 -12.38 11.27 -13.36
N VAL A 152 -11.09 10.97 -13.55
CA VAL A 152 -9.98 11.73 -12.92
C VAL A 152 -10.05 13.20 -13.33
N GLU A 153 -10.23 13.49 -14.63
CA GLU A 153 -10.32 14.85 -15.13
C GLU A 153 -11.54 15.60 -14.55
N GLN A 154 -12.69 14.94 -14.49
CA GLN A 154 -13.90 15.52 -13.88
C GLN A 154 -13.69 15.81 -12.38
N TYR A 155 -13.06 14.89 -11.66
CA TYR A 155 -12.76 15.06 -10.25
C TYR A 155 -11.81 16.23 -10.01
N ASP A 156 -10.74 16.35 -10.80
CA ASP A 156 -9.79 17.46 -10.73
C ASP A 156 -10.48 18.83 -10.95
N ARG A 157 -11.38 18.90 -11.93
CA ARG A 157 -12.17 20.13 -12.16
C ARG A 157 -13.05 20.51 -10.99
N SER A 158 -13.60 19.53 -10.28
CA SER A 158 -14.49 19.74 -9.13
C SER A 158 -13.76 20.18 -7.88
N ARG A 159 -12.45 19.89 -7.77
CA ARG A 159 -11.63 20.10 -6.56
C ARG A 159 -10.78 21.38 -6.57
N LYS A 160 -10.92 22.23 -7.56
CA LYS A 160 -10.14 23.49 -7.68
C LYS A 160 -10.21 24.31 -6.38
N GLY A 161 -9.05 24.49 -5.72
CA GLY A 161 -8.91 25.32 -4.51
C GLY A 161 -9.14 24.61 -3.18
N GLY A 162 -9.29 23.28 -3.15
CA GLY A 162 -9.40 22.50 -1.90
C GLY A 162 -8.05 22.19 -1.24
N ASN A 163 -8.08 21.72 0.01
CA ASN A 163 -6.91 21.13 0.66
C ASN A 163 -6.46 19.89 -0.10
N LYS A 164 -5.23 19.89 -0.58
CA LYS A 164 -4.71 18.82 -1.42
C LYS A 164 -4.24 17.61 -0.62
N ALA A 165 -3.68 17.83 0.57
CA ALA A 165 -3.29 16.75 1.47
C ALA A 165 -3.88 16.99 2.86
N ILE A 166 -4.41 15.93 3.45
CA ILE A 166 -5.01 15.95 4.79
C ILE A 166 -4.39 14.86 5.66
N ILE A 167 -4.26 15.14 6.95
CA ILE A 167 -4.01 14.11 7.96
C ILE A 167 -5.35 13.46 8.24
N GLY A 168 -5.41 12.13 8.08
CA GLY A 168 -6.65 11.52 8.46
C GLY A 168 -7.00 10.21 7.77
N PRO A 169 -8.28 9.89 7.76
CA PRO A 169 -8.77 8.63 7.25
C PRO A 169 -8.44 8.47 5.76
N GLY A 170 -8.06 7.26 5.39
CA GLY A 170 -7.77 6.89 4.01
C GLY A 170 -6.29 6.76 3.68
N PHE A 171 -5.40 6.79 4.68
CA PHE A 171 -4.05 6.28 4.50
C PHE A 171 -4.13 4.77 4.30
N ASN A 172 -3.79 4.31 3.09
CA ASN A 172 -3.87 2.92 2.66
C ASN A 172 -2.80 2.65 1.60
N LEU A 173 -2.64 1.39 1.22
CA LEU A 173 -1.91 1.04 -0.01
C LEU A 173 -2.61 1.64 -1.24
N PRO A 174 -1.85 2.17 -2.19
CA PRO A 174 -0.41 2.36 -2.13
C PRO A 174 -0.03 3.50 -1.19
N PHE A 175 1.15 3.43 -0.60
CA PHE A 175 1.68 4.56 0.17
C PHE A 175 3.17 4.77 -0.09
N LEU A 176 3.55 6.03 -0.11
CA LEU A 176 4.92 6.51 -0.16
C LEU A 176 5.39 6.76 1.27
N ILE A 177 6.52 6.18 1.66
CA ILE A 177 7.07 6.27 3.02
C ILE A 177 8.57 6.51 2.97
N LYS A 178 9.10 7.34 3.87
CA LYS A 178 10.54 7.45 4.07
C LYS A 178 11.11 6.11 4.50
N LYS A 179 12.21 5.68 3.84
CA LYS A 179 12.91 4.44 4.20
C LYS A 179 13.36 4.44 5.66
N GLU A 180 13.83 5.58 6.16
CA GLU A 180 14.23 5.75 7.56
C GLU A 180 13.06 5.50 8.54
N LEU A 181 11.86 6.00 8.22
CA LEU A 181 10.66 5.71 9.02
C LEU A 181 10.33 4.23 8.98
N TRP A 182 10.33 3.61 7.78
CA TRP A 182 10.09 2.17 7.64
C TRP A 182 11.04 1.34 8.51
N ASP A 183 12.33 1.66 8.47
CA ASP A 183 13.34 0.96 9.27
C ASP A 183 13.12 1.18 10.78
N THR A 184 12.77 2.40 11.17
CA THR A 184 12.47 2.75 12.55
C THR A 184 11.29 1.96 13.11
N ILE A 185 10.21 1.82 12.35
CA ILE A 185 9.01 1.09 12.79
C ILE A 185 9.08 -0.42 12.52
N GLY A 186 10.12 -0.90 11.79
CA GLY A 186 10.38 -2.31 11.49
C GLY A 186 9.47 -2.91 10.42
N GLY A 187 8.86 -2.08 9.60
CA GLY A 187 8.03 -2.52 8.51
C GLY A 187 6.79 -3.29 8.95
N TYR A 188 6.33 -4.22 8.11
CA TYR A 188 5.20 -5.08 8.43
C TYR A 188 5.57 -6.16 9.46
N ASP A 189 4.62 -6.53 10.32
CA ASP A 189 4.74 -7.69 11.19
C ASP A 189 4.38 -8.98 10.42
N VAL A 190 5.36 -9.86 10.28
CA VAL A 190 5.24 -11.10 9.50
C VAL A 190 4.29 -12.14 10.12
N ASN A 191 3.85 -11.94 11.35
CA ASN A 191 2.88 -12.82 11.99
C ASN A 191 1.47 -12.69 11.36
N TYR A 192 1.22 -11.66 10.57
CA TYR A 192 -0.01 -11.53 9.78
C TYR A 192 -0.03 -12.35 8.50
N ASP A 193 1.11 -12.91 8.08
CA ASP A 193 1.16 -13.78 6.92
C ASP A 193 0.40 -15.11 7.13
N PRO A 194 -0.05 -15.78 6.05
CA PRO A 194 0.25 -15.49 4.64
C PRO A 194 -0.62 -14.41 3.98
N TRP A 195 -1.77 -14.08 4.51
CA TRP A 195 -2.77 -13.24 3.83
C TRP A 195 -2.68 -11.74 4.15
N GLY A 196 -1.91 -11.36 5.16
CA GLY A 196 -1.66 -9.98 5.50
C GLY A 196 -2.85 -9.18 6.08
N SER A 197 -4.02 -9.78 6.25
CA SER A 197 -5.17 -9.06 6.82
C SER A 197 -4.83 -8.44 8.18
N ASN A 198 -5.23 -7.20 8.41
CA ASN A 198 -4.89 -6.35 9.56
C ASN A 198 -3.41 -5.91 9.68
N SER A 199 -2.52 -6.32 8.78
CA SER A 199 -1.13 -5.85 8.79
C SER A 199 -1.02 -4.35 8.53
N ASP A 200 -1.91 -3.81 7.69
CA ASP A 200 -1.97 -2.37 7.40
C ASP A 200 -2.32 -1.57 8.66
N SER A 201 -3.33 -2.02 9.41
CA SER A 201 -3.70 -1.38 10.67
C SER A 201 -2.58 -1.46 11.72
N ASP A 202 -1.86 -2.58 11.77
CA ASP A 202 -0.68 -2.72 12.61
C ASP A 202 0.42 -1.71 12.24
N LEU A 203 0.69 -1.57 10.95
CA LEU A 203 1.65 -0.60 10.42
C LEU A 203 1.25 0.85 10.76
N GLU A 204 -0.03 1.17 10.58
CA GLU A 204 -0.58 2.49 10.94
C GLU A 204 -0.41 2.81 12.42
N TYR A 205 -0.62 1.83 13.29
CA TYR A 205 -0.41 1.99 14.73
C TYR A 205 1.06 2.22 15.05
N LYS A 206 1.98 1.51 14.38
CA LYS A 206 3.42 1.75 14.52
C LYS A 206 3.82 3.15 14.08
N ILE A 207 3.32 3.61 12.93
CA ILE A 207 3.55 4.99 12.44
C ILE A 207 3.04 6.02 13.46
N LYS A 208 1.84 5.81 13.97
CA LYS A 208 1.25 6.70 14.97
C LYS A 208 2.06 6.76 16.26
N LEU A 209 2.59 5.63 16.71
CA LEU A 209 3.47 5.56 17.88
C LEU A 209 4.82 6.25 17.67
N ALA A 210 5.33 6.23 16.45
CA ALA A 210 6.51 7.00 16.08
C ALA A 210 6.27 8.51 16.10
N GLY A 211 5.05 8.97 16.41
CA GLY A 211 4.68 10.39 16.42
C GLY A 211 4.51 10.99 15.03
N VAL A 212 4.40 10.15 13.98
CA VAL A 212 4.32 10.58 12.59
C VAL A 212 2.86 10.71 12.15
N ASN A 213 2.57 11.77 11.41
CA ASN A 213 1.27 11.97 10.78
C ASN A 213 1.17 11.16 9.49
N MET A 214 0.06 10.46 9.34
CA MET A 214 -0.30 9.79 8.10
C MET A 214 -1.12 10.73 7.22
N TRP A 215 -0.62 10.98 6.02
CA TRP A 215 -1.24 11.90 5.08
C TRP A 215 -1.98 11.15 3.97
N GLN A 216 -3.09 11.72 3.49
CA GLN A 216 -3.73 11.31 2.25
C GLN A 216 -3.80 12.50 1.29
N HIS A 217 -3.33 12.33 0.06
CA HIS A 217 -3.47 13.34 -0.98
C HIS A 217 -4.83 13.22 -1.66
N GLN A 218 -5.62 14.30 -1.62
CA GLN A 218 -7.01 14.27 -2.04
C GLN A 218 -7.21 14.31 -3.56
N GLU A 219 -6.20 14.71 -4.32
CA GLU A 219 -6.25 14.86 -5.79
C GLU A 219 -5.35 13.85 -6.51
N ALA A 220 -4.43 13.19 -5.82
CA ALA A 220 -3.68 12.05 -6.38
C ALA A 220 -4.59 10.82 -6.34
N LEU A 221 -5.24 10.51 -7.45
CA LEU A 221 -6.15 9.36 -7.56
C LEU A 221 -5.40 8.13 -8.07
N VAL A 222 -5.80 6.95 -7.57
CA VAL A 222 -5.34 5.64 -8.05
C VAL A 222 -6.55 4.71 -8.10
N TYR A 223 -6.74 3.99 -9.20
CA TYR A 223 -7.80 2.98 -9.30
C TYR A 223 -7.32 1.68 -8.68
N HIS A 224 -8.20 1.04 -7.91
CA HIS A 224 -7.95 -0.23 -7.26
C HIS A 224 -8.99 -1.25 -7.73
N PHE A 225 -8.56 -2.31 -8.41
CA PHE A 225 -9.48 -3.35 -8.88
C PHE A 225 -10.20 -4.04 -7.72
N SER A 226 -9.52 -4.14 -6.57
CA SER A 226 -10.05 -4.73 -5.34
C SER A 226 -10.35 -6.23 -5.44
N GLN A 227 -9.94 -6.97 -4.42
CA GLN A 227 -10.25 -8.40 -4.23
C GLN A 227 -9.72 -9.35 -5.34
N THR A 228 -8.63 -9.03 -6.00
CA THR A 228 -8.02 -9.88 -7.03
C THR A 228 -7.25 -11.06 -6.46
N SER A 229 -6.77 -10.97 -5.22
CA SER A 229 -5.92 -11.97 -4.56
C SER A 229 -6.67 -13.12 -3.87
N GLY A 230 -8.00 -13.03 -3.74
CA GLY A 230 -8.78 -14.03 -3.02
C GLY A 230 -8.65 -14.00 -1.49
N THR A 231 -8.03 -12.97 -0.91
CA THR A 231 -7.84 -12.83 0.54
C THR A 231 -9.16 -12.91 1.31
N PHE A 232 -10.24 -12.39 0.73
CA PHE A 232 -11.57 -12.38 1.34
C PHE A 232 -12.46 -13.56 0.94
N ASN A 233 -11.91 -14.57 0.27
CA ASN A 233 -12.64 -15.77 -0.05
C ASN A 233 -13.07 -16.51 1.24
N PRO A 234 -14.24 -17.17 1.24
CA PRO A 234 -14.74 -17.89 2.43
C PRO A 234 -13.76 -18.89 3.02
N GLU A 235 -12.95 -19.56 2.17
CA GLU A 235 -11.94 -20.51 2.61
C GLU A 235 -10.83 -19.86 3.45
N ASN A 236 -10.62 -18.56 3.33
CA ASN A 236 -9.59 -17.80 4.03
C ASN A 236 -10.08 -17.13 5.33
N GLN A 237 -11.36 -17.31 5.66
CA GLN A 237 -11.96 -16.69 6.86
C GLN A 237 -11.22 -17.04 8.16
N GLY A 238 -10.73 -18.29 8.29
CA GLY A 238 -9.95 -18.71 9.45
C GLY A 238 -8.66 -17.90 9.63
N ALA A 239 -7.96 -17.59 8.54
CA ALA A 239 -6.76 -16.76 8.58
C ALA A 239 -7.08 -15.30 8.93
N TRP A 240 -8.20 -14.78 8.42
CA TRP A 240 -8.67 -13.44 8.76
C TRP A 240 -9.00 -13.31 10.26
N GLN A 241 -9.73 -14.28 10.83
CA GLN A 241 -10.06 -14.30 12.25
C GLN A 241 -8.80 -14.43 13.11
N ARG A 242 -7.87 -15.31 12.75
CA ARG A 242 -6.56 -15.44 13.43
C ARG A 242 -5.82 -14.11 13.48
N ASN A 243 -5.76 -13.38 12.37
CA ASN A 243 -5.06 -12.11 12.30
C ASN A 243 -5.76 -11.02 13.13
N TRP A 244 -7.10 -11.06 13.18
CA TRP A 244 -7.87 -10.19 14.05
C TRP A 244 -7.59 -10.45 15.54
N ASP A 245 -7.59 -11.73 15.94
CA ASP A 245 -7.29 -12.14 17.32
C ASP A 245 -5.86 -11.77 17.69
N TYR A 246 -4.92 -11.97 16.77
CA TYR A 246 -3.53 -11.59 16.96
C TYR A 246 -3.38 -10.06 17.12
N PHE A 247 -4.10 -9.27 16.32
CA PHE A 247 -4.11 -7.82 16.45
C PHE A 247 -4.58 -7.38 17.86
N ILE A 248 -5.71 -7.95 18.35
CA ILE A 248 -6.21 -7.67 19.69
C ILE A 248 -5.19 -8.11 20.75
N GLN A 249 -4.61 -9.29 20.60
CA GLN A 249 -3.57 -9.77 21.50
C GLN A 249 -2.37 -8.83 21.56
N LYS A 250 -1.89 -8.38 20.41
CA LYS A 250 -0.71 -7.50 20.28
C LYS A 250 -0.95 -6.11 20.86
N TRP A 251 -2.11 -5.53 20.60
CA TRP A 251 -2.40 -4.12 20.93
C TRP A 251 -3.21 -3.94 22.21
N GLY A 252 -3.83 -5.01 22.74
CA GLY A 252 -4.65 -4.99 23.95
C GLY A 252 -6.06 -4.43 23.76
N PHE A 253 -6.44 -4.10 22.52
CA PHE A 253 -7.76 -3.57 22.16
C PHE A 253 -8.10 -3.88 20.71
N PRO A 254 -9.39 -3.94 20.32
CA PRO A 254 -9.78 -4.17 18.94
C PRO A 254 -9.44 -2.97 18.05
N ARG A 255 -9.24 -3.22 16.78
CA ARG A 255 -9.07 -2.17 15.77
C ARG A 255 -10.26 -1.20 15.85
N THR A 256 -9.95 0.10 15.97
CA THR A 256 -10.97 1.16 15.96
C THR A 256 -11.02 1.76 14.57
N ASP A 257 -12.06 1.42 13.81
CA ASP A 257 -12.25 2.00 12.48
C ASP A 257 -12.39 3.53 12.57
N GLY A 258 -11.53 4.24 11.85
CA GLY A 258 -11.52 5.69 11.77
C GLY A 258 -10.87 6.43 12.94
N GLY A 259 -10.70 5.82 14.11
CA GLY A 259 -10.17 6.53 15.29
C GLY A 259 -8.70 6.91 15.16
N ILE A 260 -7.88 6.01 14.65
CA ILE A 260 -6.43 6.20 14.52
C ILE A 260 -6.04 7.36 13.59
N TRP A 261 -6.89 7.71 12.64
CA TRP A 261 -6.68 8.79 11.67
C TRP A 261 -6.82 10.18 12.27
N GLN A 262 -7.50 10.30 13.40
CA GLN A 262 -7.68 11.58 14.05
C GLN A 262 -6.35 12.05 14.65
N SER A 263 -6.01 13.32 14.45
CA SER A 263 -4.79 13.91 15.01
C SER A 263 -4.74 13.85 16.54
N THR A 264 -5.91 13.79 17.17
CA THR A 264 -6.08 13.67 18.63
C THR A 264 -6.06 12.22 19.13
N PHE A 265 -6.08 11.24 18.24
CA PHE A 265 -6.06 9.83 18.64
C PHE A 265 -4.75 9.51 19.35
N GLN A 266 -4.86 8.88 20.50
CA GLN A 266 -3.73 8.35 21.26
C GLN A 266 -3.91 6.84 21.40
N ILE A 267 -2.83 6.10 21.19
CA ILE A 267 -2.84 4.66 21.47
C ILE A 267 -2.96 4.47 22.97
N PRO A 268 -3.97 3.73 23.45
CA PRO A 268 -4.14 3.48 24.86
C PRO A 268 -2.89 2.87 25.52
N ASP A 269 -2.67 3.17 26.80
CA ASP A 269 -1.50 2.66 27.54
C ASP A 269 -1.47 1.13 27.60
N GLU A 270 -2.63 0.48 27.59
CA GLU A 270 -2.76 -0.97 27.50
C GLU A 270 -2.12 -1.50 26.21
N GLY A 271 -2.41 -0.88 25.07
CA GLY A 271 -1.82 -1.23 23.79
C GLY A 271 -0.33 -0.94 23.72
N ARG A 272 0.15 0.07 24.44
CA ARG A 272 1.60 0.37 24.53
C ARG A 272 2.35 -0.66 25.37
N LYS A 273 1.73 -1.23 26.38
CA LYS A 273 2.35 -2.26 27.23
C LYS A 273 2.52 -3.59 26.51
N PHE A 274 1.70 -3.86 25.52
CA PHE A 274 1.67 -5.13 24.81
C PHE A 274 2.49 -5.08 23.50
N ARG A 275 3.80 -4.71 23.57
CA ARG A 275 4.67 -4.56 22.39
C ARG A 275 6.11 -4.87 22.67
N PRO A 276 6.43 -6.11 23.03
CA PRO A 276 7.81 -6.50 23.30
C PRO A 276 8.73 -6.37 22.07
N ASP A 277 8.16 -6.45 20.85
CA ASP A 277 8.86 -6.21 19.59
C ASP A 277 9.16 -4.73 19.34
N TRP A 278 8.35 -3.83 19.86
CA TRP A 278 8.52 -2.39 19.72
C TRP A 278 9.58 -1.83 20.68
N GLU A 279 9.51 -2.19 21.96
CA GLU A 279 10.35 -1.58 22.99
C GLU A 279 11.84 -1.82 22.80
N GLY A 280 12.23 -2.91 22.12
CA GLY A 280 13.62 -3.25 21.81
C GLY A 280 14.17 -2.65 20.52
N LYS A 281 13.31 -2.34 19.54
CA LYS A 281 13.72 -1.94 18.20
C LYS A 281 13.53 -0.44 17.89
N TYR A 282 12.47 0.18 18.39
CA TYR A 282 11.94 1.42 17.81
C TYR A 282 11.84 2.59 18.76
N GLY A 283 12.48 2.53 19.83
CA GLY A 283 12.58 3.72 20.60
C GLY A 283 12.19 3.62 22.02
N LYS A 284 13.07 4.19 22.64
CA LYS A 284 12.82 4.81 23.92
C LYS A 284 12.10 6.12 23.59
N SER A 285 10.83 6.16 23.89
CA SER A 285 10.11 7.44 23.99
C SER A 285 10.82 8.36 24.97
#